data_cfa2f4270c853b9c3dacfaae54d218b0
#
_entry.id   cfa2f4270c853b9c3dacfaae54d218b0
#
_cell.length_a   1.000
_cell.length_b   1.000
_cell.length_c   1.000
_cell.angle_alpha   90.00
_cell.angle_beta   90.00
_cell.angle_gamma   90.00
#
_symmetry.space_group_name_H-M   'P 1'
#
loop_
_entity.id
_entity.type
_entity.pdbx_description
1 polymer ?
#
loop_
_entity_poly.entity_id
_entity_poly.type
_entity_poly.pdbx_seq_one_letter_code
_entity_poly.pdbx_strand_id
1 'polypeptide(L)'
;MTTTTDLFPPMGLRVVAGPLELRGLTDELIVELCDLAEAGIHDPGEMPFYFPWTAAPPGQLSRNTAAYHWGKRAAFSPDDFCLDLAVLLEGRVIGCQGVAARHFPVTRTGETGSWLGREFQGRGLGTAMRRAMCALLFDHLGFEEITSAAFLDNPASLGVSRKVGYRPTAVSRIKRREGELALNQGLVLTPETFVRGAVPVEVTGAAAVRSFIGLDPA
;
A
#
# COMPACT_ATOMS: atom_id res chain seq x y z
N MET A 1 16.42 3.91 26.68
CA MET A 1 14.95 3.91 26.89
C MET A 1 14.36 3.31 25.64
N THR A 2 13.54 2.26 25.74
CA THR A 2 12.92 1.58 24.60
C THR A 2 11.89 2.49 23.93
N THR A 3 11.94 2.61 22.62
CA THR A 3 11.02 3.43 21.82
C THR A 3 9.97 2.54 21.12
N THR A 4 8.92 3.15 20.59
CA THR A 4 7.90 2.43 19.81
C THR A 4 8.50 1.79 18.56
N THR A 5 9.48 2.44 17.93
CA THR A 5 10.19 1.91 16.76
C THR A 5 11.13 0.75 17.09
N ASP A 6 11.62 0.66 18.34
CA ASP A 6 12.37 -0.52 18.80
C ASP A 6 11.46 -1.75 18.95
N LEU A 7 10.20 -1.52 19.36
CA LEU A 7 9.21 -2.58 19.55
C LEU A 7 8.51 -2.98 18.24
N PHE A 8 8.31 -2.04 17.34
CA PHE A 8 7.67 -2.25 16.05
C PHE A 8 8.40 -1.44 14.95
N PRO A 9 9.50 -1.98 14.41
CA PRO A 9 10.36 -1.31 13.42
C PRO A 9 9.64 -0.72 12.20
N PRO A 10 8.52 -1.29 11.68
CA PRO A 10 7.78 -0.68 10.58
C PRO A 10 7.35 0.78 10.82
N MET A 11 7.15 1.21 12.08
CA MET A 11 6.82 2.61 12.40
C MET A 11 7.97 3.58 12.15
N GLY A 12 9.23 3.10 12.15
CA GLY A 12 10.42 3.89 11.85
C GLY A 12 10.78 3.97 10.37
N LEU A 13 10.02 3.28 9.52
CA LEU A 13 10.30 3.24 8.08
C LEU A 13 9.94 4.55 7.40
N ARG A 14 10.86 5.06 6.58
CA ARG A 14 10.70 6.27 5.81
C ARG A 14 11.26 6.10 4.40
N VAL A 15 10.47 6.44 3.39
CA VAL A 15 10.85 6.40 1.97
C VAL A 15 10.60 7.76 1.36
N VAL A 16 11.62 8.39 0.82
CA VAL A 16 11.54 9.74 0.21
C VAL A 16 11.75 9.63 -1.29
N ALA A 17 10.87 10.23 -2.07
CA ALA A 17 10.93 10.29 -3.52
C ALA A 17 10.52 11.69 -4.00
N GLY A 18 11.49 12.62 -4.03
CA GLY A 18 11.25 14.04 -4.30
C GLY A 18 10.32 14.65 -3.24
N PRO A 19 9.17 15.26 -3.63
CA PRO A 19 8.24 15.86 -2.68
C PRO A 19 7.35 14.84 -1.96
N LEU A 20 7.37 13.56 -2.41
CA LEU A 20 6.61 12.49 -1.79
C LEU A 20 7.43 11.80 -0.70
N GLU A 21 6.73 11.42 0.36
CA GLU A 21 7.26 10.63 1.43
C GLU A 21 6.26 9.52 1.80
N LEU A 22 6.75 8.29 2.00
CA LEU A 22 5.98 7.20 2.57
C LEU A 22 6.52 6.95 3.98
N ARG A 23 5.65 6.97 4.99
CA ARG A 23 6.02 6.78 6.41
C ARG A 23 5.30 5.60 7.03
N GLY A 24 6.02 4.87 7.87
CA GLY A 24 5.44 3.88 8.77
C GLY A 24 4.31 4.48 9.61
N LEU A 25 3.20 3.75 9.74
CA LEU A 25 2.00 4.25 10.41
C LEU A 25 2.20 4.39 11.91
N THR A 26 2.19 5.63 12.41
CA THR A 26 1.94 5.96 13.83
C THR A 26 0.44 6.14 14.07
N ASP A 27 0.03 6.25 15.33
CA ASP A 27 -1.39 6.45 15.63
C ASP A 27 -1.90 7.81 15.15
N GLU A 28 -1.04 8.85 15.17
CA GLU A 28 -1.36 10.17 14.61
C GLU A 28 -1.60 10.09 13.10
N LEU A 29 -0.74 9.38 12.35
CA LEU A 29 -0.90 9.19 10.91
C LEU A 29 -2.15 8.36 10.58
N ILE A 30 -2.53 7.40 11.44
CA ILE A 30 -3.79 6.67 11.28
C ILE A 30 -4.99 7.61 11.43
N VAL A 31 -4.97 8.55 12.37
CA VAL A 31 -6.04 9.55 12.53
C VAL A 31 -6.13 10.43 11.29
N GLU A 32 -5.00 10.94 10.76
CA GLU A 32 -4.99 11.74 9.53
C GLU A 32 -5.51 10.96 8.31
N LEU A 33 -5.21 9.65 8.21
CA LEU A 33 -5.76 8.79 7.16
C LEU A 33 -7.28 8.60 7.31
N CYS A 34 -7.79 8.52 8.55
CA CYS A 34 -9.23 8.46 8.82
C CYS A 34 -9.93 9.73 8.36
N ASP A 35 -9.39 10.90 8.69
CA ASP A 35 -9.94 12.20 8.29
C ASP A 35 -9.93 12.35 6.76
N LEU A 36 -8.85 11.92 6.11
CA LEU A 36 -8.74 11.93 4.65
C LEU A 36 -9.76 10.98 3.99
N ALA A 37 -10.00 9.82 4.59
CA ALA A 37 -10.99 8.87 4.07
C ALA A 37 -12.42 9.40 4.17
N GLU A 38 -12.76 10.07 5.29
CA GLU A 38 -14.07 10.74 5.47
C GLU A 38 -14.27 11.90 4.48
N ALA A 39 -13.19 12.61 4.11
CA ALA A 39 -13.24 13.67 3.10
C ALA A 39 -13.54 13.12 1.69
N GLY A 40 -13.35 11.81 1.46
CA GLY A 40 -13.73 11.11 0.25
C GLY A 40 -12.54 10.62 -0.61
N ILE A 41 -12.70 9.41 -1.13
CA ILE A 41 -11.68 8.72 -1.91
C ILE A 41 -12.12 8.52 -3.36
N HIS A 42 -13.40 8.29 -3.59
CA HIS A 42 -13.99 8.03 -4.92
C HIS A 42 -15.40 8.60 -5.01
N ASP A 43 -15.98 8.61 -6.20
CA ASP A 43 -17.37 9.01 -6.37
C ASP A 43 -18.31 8.01 -5.66
N PRO A 44 -19.40 8.47 -5.02
CA PRO A 44 -20.30 7.59 -4.25
C PRO A 44 -20.91 6.42 -5.06
N GLY A 45 -21.06 6.60 -6.36
CA GLY A 45 -21.57 5.56 -7.28
C GLY A 45 -20.55 4.48 -7.62
N GLU A 46 -19.26 4.75 -7.41
CA GLU A 46 -18.17 3.85 -7.75
C GLU A 46 -17.76 2.97 -6.56
N MET A 47 -17.12 1.84 -6.84
CA MET A 47 -16.44 1.02 -5.84
C MET A 47 -15.15 0.47 -6.45
N PRO A 48 -14.03 1.20 -6.29
CA PRO A 48 -12.76 0.79 -6.87
C PRO A 48 -12.04 -0.30 -6.06
N PHE A 49 -12.54 -0.63 -4.86
CA PHE A 49 -11.89 -1.57 -3.95
C PHE A 49 -12.49 -2.96 -4.01
N TYR A 50 -11.62 -3.97 -3.96
CA TYR A 50 -12.01 -5.38 -3.86
C TYR A 50 -12.87 -5.63 -2.61
N PHE A 51 -12.45 -5.10 -1.46
CA PHE A 51 -13.24 -5.05 -0.24
C PHE A 51 -13.86 -3.65 -0.12
N PRO A 52 -15.20 -3.52 -0.08
CA PRO A 52 -15.89 -2.23 -0.13
C PRO A 52 -15.87 -1.48 1.22
N TRP A 53 -14.69 -1.25 1.79
CA TRP A 53 -14.51 -0.67 3.11
C TRP A 53 -15.01 0.78 3.23
N THR A 54 -15.03 1.51 2.11
CA THR A 54 -15.55 2.89 2.03
C THR A 54 -17.08 2.96 2.07
N ALA A 55 -17.78 1.83 1.92
CA ALA A 55 -19.23 1.74 2.04
C ALA A 55 -19.69 1.53 3.51
N ALA A 56 -18.85 1.85 4.48
CA ALA A 56 -19.20 1.78 5.89
C ALA A 56 -20.38 2.68 6.22
N PRO A 57 -21.24 2.29 7.18
CA PRO A 57 -22.32 3.17 7.66
C PRO A 57 -21.78 4.51 8.17
N PRO A 58 -22.60 5.59 8.13
CA PRO A 58 -22.19 6.90 8.61
C PRO A 58 -21.60 6.85 10.03
N GLY A 59 -20.45 7.51 10.23
CA GLY A 59 -19.73 7.59 11.50
C GLY A 59 -18.95 6.31 11.87
N GLN A 60 -18.90 5.30 10.99
CA GLN A 60 -18.12 4.09 11.23
C GLN A 60 -16.84 3.98 10.39
N LEU A 61 -16.71 4.77 9.33
CA LEU A 61 -15.58 4.68 8.41
C LEU A 61 -14.23 4.88 9.13
N SER A 62 -14.07 5.96 9.86
CA SER A 62 -12.85 6.27 10.63
C SER A 62 -12.54 5.19 11.66
N ARG A 63 -13.54 4.75 12.43
CA ARG A 63 -13.37 3.68 13.43
C ARG A 63 -12.92 2.37 12.77
N ASN A 64 -13.54 1.98 11.66
CA ASN A 64 -13.19 0.76 10.94
C ASN A 64 -11.81 0.85 10.31
N THR A 65 -11.43 2.02 9.78
CA THR A 65 -10.10 2.29 9.22
C THR A 65 -9.01 2.18 10.29
N ALA A 66 -9.21 2.82 11.45
CA ALA A 66 -8.27 2.72 12.56
C ALA A 66 -8.16 1.28 13.08
N ALA A 67 -9.29 0.61 13.31
CA ALA A 67 -9.32 -0.78 13.76
C ALA A 67 -8.61 -1.73 12.77
N TYR A 68 -8.76 -1.50 11.46
CA TYR A 68 -8.03 -2.25 10.44
C TYR A 68 -6.51 -2.12 10.62
N HIS A 69 -5.98 -0.90 10.69
CA HIS A 69 -4.53 -0.69 10.82
C HIS A 69 -3.97 -1.21 12.15
N TRP A 70 -4.67 -1.00 13.26
CA TRP A 70 -4.27 -1.59 14.55
C TRP A 70 -4.31 -3.11 14.53
N GLY A 71 -5.32 -3.70 13.91
CA GLY A 71 -5.43 -5.15 13.73
C GLY A 71 -4.27 -5.72 12.89
N LYS A 72 -3.88 -5.02 11.79
CA LYS A 72 -2.72 -5.41 10.98
C LYS A 72 -1.41 -5.29 11.76
N ARG A 73 -1.25 -4.27 12.58
CA ARG A 73 -0.09 -4.12 13.47
C ARG A 73 -0.02 -5.26 14.49
N ALA A 74 -1.15 -5.59 15.14
CA ALA A 74 -1.21 -6.65 16.14
C ALA A 74 -0.98 -8.05 15.56
N ALA A 75 -1.40 -8.29 14.32
CA ALA A 75 -1.27 -9.57 13.63
C ALA A 75 0.04 -9.71 12.83
N PHE A 76 0.93 -8.71 12.90
CA PHE A 76 2.18 -8.72 12.14
C PHE A 76 3.10 -9.85 12.62
N SER A 77 3.56 -10.68 11.70
CA SER A 77 4.56 -11.72 11.94
C SER A 77 5.55 -11.78 10.78
N PRO A 78 6.75 -12.36 10.94
CA PRO A 78 7.70 -12.55 9.84
C PRO A 78 7.13 -13.37 8.67
N ASP A 79 6.24 -14.31 8.96
CA ASP A 79 5.62 -15.17 7.95
C ASP A 79 4.50 -14.44 7.19
N ASP A 80 3.60 -13.80 7.93
CA ASP A 80 2.44 -13.10 7.39
C ASP A 80 2.39 -11.67 7.92
N PHE A 81 2.46 -10.67 7.02
CA PHE A 81 2.38 -9.28 7.43
C PHE A 81 1.66 -8.38 6.43
N CYS A 82 1.17 -7.27 6.94
CA CYS A 82 0.73 -6.14 6.15
C CYS A 82 1.57 -4.92 6.55
N LEU A 83 2.29 -4.35 5.59
CA LEU A 83 3.09 -3.14 5.76
C LEU A 83 2.42 -2.00 5.02
N ASP A 84 1.59 -1.25 5.74
CA ASP A 84 0.94 -0.04 5.25
C ASP A 84 1.75 1.19 5.65
N LEU A 85 1.92 2.11 4.70
CA LEU A 85 2.63 3.38 4.85
C LEU A 85 1.69 4.54 4.52
N ALA A 86 1.67 5.58 5.36
CA ALA A 86 1.04 6.83 4.99
C ALA A 86 1.84 7.48 3.86
N VAL A 87 1.14 7.98 2.85
CA VAL A 87 1.74 8.76 1.75
C VAL A 87 1.54 10.22 2.05
N LEU A 88 2.65 10.97 2.09
CA LEU A 88 2.66 12.40 2.36
C LEU A 88 3.17 13.15 1.13
N LEU A 89 2.57 14.30 0.86
CA LEU A 89 3.05 15.30 -0.10
C LEU A 89 3.36 16.59 0.66
N GLU A 90 4.62 16.99 0.68
CA GLU A 90 5.06 18.18 1.42
C GLU A 90 4.57 18.22 2.89
N GLY A 91 4.62 17.06 3.55
CA GLY A 91 4.21 16.89 4.94
C GLY A 91 2.72 16.67 5.20
N ARG A 92 1.85 16.79 4.20
CA ARG A 92 0.40 16.53 4.30
C ARG A 92 0.08 15.09 3.91
N VAL A 93 -0.68 14.37 4.71
CA VAL A 93 -1.17 13.03 4.36
C VAL A 93 -2.13 13.11 3.19
N ILE A 94 -1.87 12.33 2.13
CA ILE A 94 -2.64 12.32 0.88
C ILE A 94 -3.20 10.93 0.54
N GLY A 95 -2.82 9.88 1.25
CA GLY A 95 -3.26 8.52 0.98
C GLY A 95 -2.46 7.46 1.73
N CYS A 96 -2.66 6.22 1.33
CA CYS A 96 -1.97 5.06 1.88
C CYS A 96 -1.46 4.14 0.76
N GLN A 97 -0.27 3.59 0.95
CA GLN A 97 0.33 2.59 0.06
C GLN A 97 0.84 1.44 0.91
N GLY A 98 0.39 0.21 0.62
CA GLY A 98 0.78 -0.95 1.39
C GLY A 98 1.15 -2.16 0.55
N VAL A 99 1.66 -3.18 1.24
CA VAL A 99 1.87 -4.54 0.76
C VAL A 99 1.42 -5.54 1.81
N ALA A 100 0.72 -6.58 1.38
CA ALA A 100 0.39 -7.73 2.19
C ALA A 100 1.20 -8.94 1.70
N ALA A 101 1.93 -9.59 2.58
CA ALA A 101 2.73 -10.79 2.28
C ALA A 101 2.25 -11.97 3.13
N ARG A 102 2.34 -13.17 2.55
CA ARG A 102 2.03 -14.44 3.22
C ARG A 102 3.13 -15.45 2.93
N HIS A 103 3.50 -16.21 3.97
CA HIS A 103 4.61 -17.17 3.89
C HIS A 103 5.87 -16.54 3.32
N PHE A 104 6.12 -15.28 3.71
CA PHE A 104 7.11 -14.41 3.10
C PHE A 104 8.54 -14.96 3.10
N PRO A 105 9.05 -15.61 4.15
CA PRO A 105 10.39 -16.21 4.13
C PRO A 105 10.62 -17.18 2.97
N VAL A 106 9.53 -17.81 2.49
CA VAL A 106 9.56 -18.79 1.39
C VAL A 106 9.16 -18.16 0.06
N THR A 107 8.05 -17.41 0.05
CA THR A 107 7.45 -16.93 -1.20
C THR A 107 8.14 -15.70 -1.77
N ARG A 108 8.71 -14.85 -0.93
CA ARG A 108 9.29 -13.55 -1.30
C ARG A 108 8.35 -12.68 -2.15
N THR A 109 7.05 -12.89 -1.99
CA THR A 109 5.99 -12.25 -2.77
C THR A 109 5.03 -11.50 -1.87
N GLY A 110 4.46 -10.41 -2.39
CA GLY A 110 3.38 -9.69 -1.72
C GLY A 110 2.47 -8.95 -2.69
N GLU A 111 1.24 -8.72 -2.27
CA GLU A 111 0.24 -7.99 -3.03
C GLU A 111 0.20 -6.53 -2.58
N THR A 112 0.40 -5.61 -3.52
CA THR A 112 0.33 -4.16 -3.24
C THR A 112 -1.08 -3.62 -3.42
N GLY A 113 -1.51 -2.81 -2.45
CA GLY A 113 -2.73 -2.03 -2.48
C GLY A 113 -2.49 -0.57 -2.12
N SER A 114 -3.34 0.33 -2.61
CA SER A 114 -3.18 1.77 -2.34
C SER A 114 -4.45 2.56 -2.60
N TRP A 115 -4.53 3.73 -1.98
CA TRP A 115 -5.53 4.73 -2.28
C TRP A 115 -4.98 6.15 -2.06
N LEU A 116 -5.57 7.12 -2.70
CA LEU A 116 -5.34 8.55 -2.52
C LEU A 116 -6.66 9.24 -2.25
N GLY A 117 -6.63 10.25 -1.40
CA GLY A 117 -7.74 11.19 -1.28
C GLY A 117 -8.12 11.75 -2.66
N ARG A 118 -9.41 11.96 -2.91
CA ARG A 118 -9.94 12.31 -4.23
C ARG A 118 -9.27 13.55 -4.83
N GLU A 119 -9.00 14.58 -4.03
CA GLU A 119 -8.35 15.83 -4.46
C GLU A 119 -6.92 15.65 -4.97
N PHE A 120 -6.26 14.53 -4.63
CA PHE A 120 -4.89 14.23 -5.03
C PHE A 120 -4.77 13.31 -6.25
N GLN A 121 -5.89 12.82 -6.76
CA GLN A 121 -5.92 11.93 -7.92
C GLN A 121 -5.68 12.68 -9.24
N GLY A 122 -5.36 11.94 -10.32
CA GLY A 122 -5.14 12.53 -11.65
C GLY A 122 -3.82 13.32 -11.81
N ARG A 123 -2.99 13.45 -10.78
CA ARG A 123 -1.79 14.30 -10.74
C ARG A 123 -0.46 13.51 -10.85
N GLY A 124 -0.52 12.24 -11.21
CA GLY A 124 0.67 11.37 -11.31
C GLY A 124 1.16 10.80 -9.97
N LEU A 125 0.61 11.26 -8.82
CA LEU A 125 1.04 10.87 -7.47
C LEU A 125 0.86 9.38 -7.22
N GLY A 126 -0.20 8.74 -7.74
CA GLY A 126 -0.40 7.29 -7.65
C GLY A 126 0.72 6.47 -8.29
N THR A 127 1.29 6.95 -9.41
CA THR A 127 2.44 6.30 -10.04
C THR A 127 3.72 6.51 -9.22
N ALA A 128 3.93 7.72 -8.71
CA ALA A 128 5.11 8.04 -7.91
C ALA A 128 5.16 7.25 -6.60
N MET A 129 4.07 7.21 -5.82
CA MET A 129 4.02 6.44 -4.57
C MET A 129 4.17 4.93 -4.81
N ARG A 130 3.59 4.38 -5.88
CA ARG A 130 3.74 2.97 -6.23
C ARG A 130 5.19 2.64 -6.60
N ARG A 131 5.88 3.51 -7.34
CA ARG A 131 7.31 3.36 -7.64
C ARG A 131 8.17 3.39 -6.38
N ALA A 132 7.93 4.33 -5.49
CA ALA A 132 8.64 4.42 -4.21
C ALA A 132 8.47 3.14 -3.38
N MET A 133 7.24 2.62 -3.30
CA MET A 133 6.96 1.36 -2.62
C MET A 133 7.66 0.17 -3.28
N CYS A 134 7.57 0.04 -4.61
CA CYS A 134 8.23 -1.07 -5.31
C CYS A 134 9.76 -1.03 -5.17
N ALA A 135 10.37 0.17 -5.17
CA ALA A 135 11.79 0.32 -4.89
C ALA A 135 12.15 -0.13 -3.47
N LEU A 136 11.37 0.28 -2.45
CA LEU A 136 11.54 -0.24 -1.09
C LEU A 136 11.49 -1.77 -1.04
N LEU A 137 10.48 -2.37 -1.67
CA LEU A 137 10.26 -3.82 -1.61
C LEU A 137 11.38 -4.61 -2.28
N PHE A 138 11.76 -4.23 -3.51
CA PHE A 138 12.80 -4.94 -4.26
C PHE A 138 14.22 -4.66 -3.73
N ASP A 139 14.55 -3.39 -3.50
CA ASP A 139 15.95 -3.01 -3.23
C ASP A 139 16.32 -3.16 -1.76
N HIS A 140 15.33 -3.13 -0.85
CA HIS A 140 15.60 -3.10 0.60
C HIS A 140 14.94 -4.24 1.37
N LEU A 141 13.78 -4.75 0.96
CA LEU A 141 13.03 -5.74 1.73
C LEU A 141 13.04 -7.15 1.10
N GLY A 142 13.84 -7.38 0.06
CA GLY A 142 14.11 -8.71 -0.49
C GLY A 142 12.91 -9.40 -1.14
N PHE A 143 11.95 -8.63 -1.65
CA PHE A 143 10.89 -9.17 -2.49
C PHE A 143 11.46 -9.59 -3.85
N GLU A 144 10.98 -10.71 -4.38
CA GLU A 144 11.34 -11.23 -5.70
C GLU A 144 10.23 -11.02 -6.70
N GLU A 145 8.99 -10.94 -6.23
CA GLU A 145 7.81 -10.67 -7.03
C GLU A 145 6.83 -9.79 -6.26
N ILE A 146 6.13 -8.91 -6.97
CA ILE A 146 5.06 -8.09 -6.41
C ILE A 146 3.81 -8.30 -7.25
N THR A 147 2.70 -8.66 -6.60
CA THR A 147 1.40 -8.76 -7.25
C THR A 147 0.53 -7.54 -6.96
N SER A 148 -0.50 -7.36 -7.74
CA SER A 148 -1.57 -6.40 -7.52
C SER A 148 -2.80 -6.85 -8.29
N ALA A 149 -3.94 -6.22 -8.05
CA ALA A 149 -5.11 -6.42 -8.88
C ALA A 149 -5.92 -5.12 -9.00
N ALA A 150 -6.70 -5.01 -10.07
CA ALA A 150 -7.63 -3.91 -10.27
C ALA A 150 -8.84 -4.35 -11.10
N PHE A 151 -9.98 -3.77 -10.83
CA PHE A 151 -11.15 -3.98 -11.68
C PHE A 151 -10.89 -3.46 -13.10
N LEU A 152 -11.42 -4.14 -14.11
CA LEU A 152 -11.24 -3.74 -15.52
C LEU A 152 -11.85 -2.35 -15.82
N ASP A 153 -12.84 -1.94 -15.05
CA ASP A 153 -13.46 -0.61 -15.11
C ASP A 153 -12.80 0.44 -14.20
N ASN A 154 -11.59 0.14 -13.67
CA ASN A 154 -10.75 1.11 -12.96
C ASN A 154 -9.50 1.48 -13.80
N PRO A 155 -9.67 2.32 -14.86
CA PRO A 155 -8.58 2.68 -15.76
C PRO A 155 -7.46 3.44 -15.05
N ALA A 156 -7.75 4.14 -13.95
CA ALA A 156 -6.76 4.88 -13.18
C ALA A 156 -5.75 3.91 -12.53
N SER A 157 -6.23 2.87 -11.83
CA SER A 157 -5.37 1.86 -11.20
C SER A 157 -4.59 1.04 -12.24
N LEU A 158 -5.25 0.60 -13.32
CA LEU A 158 -4.59 -0.12 -14.42
C LEU A 158 -3.53 0.75 -15.11
N GLY A 159 -3.80 2.05 -15.27
CA GLY A 159 -2.87 3.01 -15.83
C GLY A 159 -1.62 3.22 -14.96
N VAL A 160 -1.78 3.29 -13.64
CA VAL A 160 -0.66 3.33 -12.68
C VAL A 160 0.18 2.06 -12.82
N SER A 161 -0.46 0.89 -12.75
CA SER A 161 0.22 -0.40 -12.81
C SER A 161 1.03 -0.57 -14.09
N ARG A 162 0.45 -0.22 -15.25
CA ARG A 162 1.15 -0.25 -16.54
C ARG A 162 2.38 0.66 -16.55
N LYS A 163 2.29 1.89 -16.00
CA LYS A 163 3.40 2.85 -15.95
C LYS A 163 4.53 2.41 -15.01
N VAL A 164 4.23 1.57 -14.02
CA VAL A 164 5.21 1.00 -13.10
C VAL A 164 5.86 -0.26 -13.67
N GLY A 165 5.27 -0.88 -14.70
CA GLY A 165 5.82 -2.05 -15.37
C GLY A 165 5.13 -3.37 -15.02
N TYR A 166 4.00 -3.33 -14.30
CA TYR A 166 3.19 -4.52 -14.06
C TYR A 166 2.69 -5.12 -15.37
N ARG A 167 2.73 -6.43 -15.44
CA ARG A 167 2.16 -7.22 -16.54
C ARG A 167 0.84 -7.86 -16.12
N PRO A 168 -0.17 -7.90 -17.02
CA PRO A 168 -1.43 -8.56 -16.73
C PRO A 168 -1.24 -10.08 -16.62
N THR A 169 -1.99 -10.67 -15.69
CA THR A 169 -2.13 -12.11 -15.51
C THR A 169 -3.58 -12.53 -15.77
N ALA A 170 -4.15 -13.45 -15.00
CA ALA A 170 -5.52 -13.90 -15.19
C ALA A 170 -6.57 -12.82 -14.86
N VAL A 171 -7.70 -12.88 -15.55
CA VAL A 171 -8.92 -12.13 -15.18
C VAL A 171 -9.83 -13.04 -14.38
N SER A 172 -10.24 -12.57 -13.20
CA SER A 172 -11.12 -13.29 -12.28
C SER A 172 -12.50 -12.65 -12.23
N ARG A 173 -13.53 -13.48 -12.08
CA ARG A 173 -14.91 -13.04 -11.82
C ARG A 173 -15.12 -12.96 -10.33
N ILE A 174 -15.43 -11.79 -9.80
CA ILE A 174 -15.61 -11.61 -8.36
C ILE A 174 -16.89 -10.82 -8.05
N LYS A 175 -17.41 -10.99 -6.85
CA LYS A 175 -18.49 -10.16 -6.32
C LYS A 175 -17.88 -8.86 -5.76
N ARG A 176 -18.23 -7.71 -6.34
CA ARG A 176 -17.80 -6.38 -5.88
C ARG A 176 -18.67 -5.89 -4.73
N ARG A 177 -19.97 -5.95 -4.90
CA ARG A 177 -21.02 -5.62 -3.92
C ARG A 177 -22.14 -6.65 -4.03
N GLU A 178 -23.15 -6.53 -3.16
CA GLU A 178 -24.31 -7.42 -3.24
C GLU A 178 -24.99 -7.33 -4.60
N GLY A 179 -25.14 -8.48 -5.25
CA GLY A 179 -25.73 -8.58 -6.60
C GLY A 179 -24.85 -8.07 -7.75
N GLU A 180 -23.62 -7.57 -7.49
CA GLU A 180 -22.75 -6.99 -8.51
C GLU A 180 -21.54 -7.88 -8.82
N LEU A 181 -21.52 -8.42 -10.05
CA LEU A 181 -20.36 -9.08 -10.63
C LEU A 181 -19.38 -8.04 -11.19
N ALA A 182 -18.10 -8.20 -10.91
CA ALA A 182 -17.04 -7.45 -11.55
C ALA A 182 -15.93 -8.35 -12.10
N LEU A 183 -15.22 -7.88 -13.11
CA LEU A 183 -14.02 -8.51 -13.65
C LEU A 183 -12.78 -7.85 -13.03
N ASN A 184 -11.92 -8.64 -12.43
CA ASN A 184 -10.72 -8.20 -11.76
C ASN A 184 -9.47 -8.71 -12.48
N GLN A 185 -8.63 -7.78 -12.95
CA GLN A 185 -7.37 -8.08 -13.64
C GLN A 185 -6.28 -8.31 -12.60
N GLY A 186 -5.73 -9.50 -12.54
CA GLY A 186 -4.49 -9.78 -11.81
C GLY A 186 -3.28 -9.17 -12.52
N LEU A 187 -2.29 -8.77 -11.76
CA LEU A 187 -1.09 -8.05 -12.21
C LEU A 187 0.13 -8.58 -11.48
N VAL A 188 1.26 -8.68 -12.17
CA VAL A 188 2.54 -9.13 -11.62
C VAL A 188 3.66 -8.17 -12.04
N LEU A 189 4.58 -7.92 -11.13
CA LEU A 189 5.78 -7.12 -11.32
C LEU A 189 6.99 -7.88 -10.77
N THR A 190 8.06 -7.93 -11.56
CA THR A 190 9.36 -8.45 -11.13
C THR A 190 10.44 -7.38 -11.22
N PRO A 191 11.62 -7.56 -10.61
CA PRO A 191 12.73 -6.60 -10.71
C PRO A 191 13.07 -6.23 -12.16
N GLU A 192 12.97 -7.19 -13.11
CA GLU A 192 13.30 -6.99 -14.54
C GLU A 192 12.26 -6.16 -15.28
N THR A 193 11.00 -6.22 -14.84
CA THR A 193 9.90 -5.46 -15.48
C THR A 193 9.62 -4.13 -14.80
N PHE A 194 10.22 -3.91 -13.62
CA PHE A 194 10.01 -2.69 -12.84
C PHE A 194 10.55 -1.45 -13.55
N VAL A 195 9.66 -0.55 -13.94
CA VAL A 195 9.98 0.75 -14.54
C VAL A 195 10.26 1.77 -13.45
N ARG A 196 11.53 1.94 -13.10
CA ARG A 196 11.99 2.92 -12.12
C ARG A 196 11.70 4.33 -12.63
N GLY A 197 11.34 5.23 -11.71
CA GLY A 197 11.21 6.66 -12.04
C GLY A 197 12.58 7.35 -12.16
N ALA A 198 12.56 8.58 -12.70
CA ALA A 198 13.76 9.42 -12.71
C ALA A 198 14.09 10.02 -11.32
N VAL A 199 13.13 10.05 -10.40
CA VAL A 199 13.31 10.56 -9.04
C VAL A 199 14.01 9.50 -8.20
N PRO A 200 15.16 9.82 -7.56
CA PRO A 200 15.83 8.91 -6.64
C PRO A 200 14.91 8.56 -5.46
N VAL A 201 15.05 7.35 -4.95
CA VAL A 201 14.32 6.87 -3.77
C VAL A 201 15.33 6.67 -2.65
N GLU A 202 15.14 7.40 -1.55
CA GLU A 202 15.94 7.28 -0.34
C GLU A 202 15.14 6.54 0.73
N VAL A 203 15.76 5.56 1.39
CA VAL A 203 15.09 4.72 2.39
C VAL A 203 15.86 4.76 3.70
N THR A 204 15.14 4.99 4.80
CA THR A 204 15.66 4.87 6.17
C THR A 204 14.77 3.91 6.97
N GLY A 205 15.37 3.22 7.95
CA GLY A 205 14.66 2.24 8.79
C GLY A 205 14.52 0.84 8.17
N ALA A 206 14.95 0.63 6.92
CA ALA A 206 14.79 -0.67 6.25
C ALA A 206 15.56 -1.80 6.92
N ALA A 207 16.76 -1.56 7.44
CA ALA A 207 17.56 -2.59 8.12
C ALA A 207 16.83 -3.19 9.33
N ALA A 208 16.22 -2.33 10.17
CA ALA A 208 15.44 -2.80 11.32
C ALA A 208 14.21 -3.61 10.89
N VAL A 209 13.53 -3.20 9.80
CA VAL A 209 12.40 -3.96 9.26
C VAL A 209 12.86 -5.29 8.69
N ARG A 210 13.99 -5.36 7.97
CA ARG A 210 14.56 -6.62 7.46
C ARG A 210 14.80 -7.64 8.58
N SER A 211 15.47 -7.22 9.66
CA SER A 211 15.67 -8.08 10.82
C SER A 211 14.35 -8.51 11.45
N PHE A 212 13.38 -7.59 11.55
CA PHE A 212 12.07 -7.85 12.13
C PHE A 212 11.23 -8.86 11.35
N ILE A 213 11.37 -8.92 10.02
CA ILE A 213 10.73 -9.92 9.15
C ILE A 213 11.61 -11.15 8.90
N GLY A 214 12.73 -11.30 9.63
CA GLY A 214 13.56 -12.50 9.59
C GLY A 214 14.44 -12.64 8.35
N LEU A 215 14.74 -11.55 7.63
CA LEU A 215 15.59 -11.59 6.44
C LEU A 215 17.08 -11.62 6.77
N ASP A 216 17.47 -10.95 7.83
CA ASP A 216 18.84 -10.88 8.30
C ASP A 216 18.90 -11.59 9.66
N PRO A 217 19.88 -12.49 9.91
CA PRO A 217 20.05 -13.09 11.23
C PRO A 217 20.33 -12.00 12.26
N ALA A 218 19.77 -12.14 13.44
CA ALA A 218 19.99 -11.24 14.56
C ALA A 218 21.45 -11.29 15.05
#